data_a78535a59bc467665bf3a3c99bee0acd
#
_entry.id   a78535a59bc467665bf3a3c99bee0acd
#
_cell.length_a   1.000
_cell.length_b   1.000
_cell.length_c   1.000
_cell.angle_alpha   90.00
_cell.angle_beta   90.00
_cell.angle_gamma   90.00
#
_symmetry.space_group_name_H-M   'P 1'
#
loop_
_entity.id
_entity.type
_entity.pdbx_description
1 polymer ?
#
loop_
_entity_poly.entity_id
_entity_poly.type
_entity_poly.pdbx_seq_one_letter_code
_entity_poly.pdbx_strand_id
1 'polypeptide(L)'
;PNGRIIERDVRRLMAEGAPDVRAEAPAPASAATDDASEYEDVKFSGIRRAISKSMHNSLATMAQLTHNFSFDASAVLAYRKLLKESGGECAGITIGDLILYAVSRVLPAWPDLNAHMLDDSSIRKFRHVNLGVAVDTPRGLIVPTIMHADETSLLEISKELKVLAA
;
A
#
# COMPACT_ATOMS: atom_id res chain seq x y z
N PRO A 1 16.38 38.65 -13.20
CA PRO A 1 17.10 39.08 -12.00
C PRO A 1 16.79 38.09 -10.85
N ASN A 2 17.80 37.66 -10.15
CA ASN A 2 17.73 36.75 -9.01
C ASN A 2 17.37 35.27 -9.30
N GLY A 3 17.77 34.70 -10.45
CA GLY A 3 17.59 33.27 -10.74
C GLY A 3 16.14 32.80 -10.99
N ARG A 4 15.18 33.72 -11.07
CA ARG A 4 13.81 33.39 -11.47
C ARG A 4 13.71 33.30 -12.99
N ILE A 5 13.21 32.17 -13.47
CA ILE A 5 12.83 31.96 -14.86
C ILE A 5 11.50 32.68 -15.08
N ILE A 6 11.42 33.61 -16.03
CA ILE A 6 10.22 34.32 -16.39
C ILE A 6 9.78 33.95 -17.82
N GLU A 7 8.53 34.25 -18.18
CA GLU A 7 7.96 33.90 -19.48
C GLU A 7 8.80 34.35 -20.67
N ARG A 8 9.44 35.50 -20.56
CA ARG A 8 10.36 36.03 -21.58
C ARG A 8 11.59 35.14 -21.80
N ASP A 9 12.11 34.52 -20.75
CA ASP A 9 13.28 33.61 -20.83
C ASP A 9 12.90 32.33 -21.55
N VAL A 10 11.67 31.82 -21.32
CA VAL A 10 11.10 30.63 -22.00
C VAL A 10 10.89 30.94 -23.48
N ARG A 11 10.29 32.09 -23.83
CA ARG A 11 10.07 32.50 -25.21
C ARG A 11 11.38 32.68 -25.99
N ARG A 12 12.41 33.21 -25.34
CA ARG A 12 13.74 33.36 -25.96
C ARG A 12 14.37 31.99 -26.26
N LEU A 13 14.29 31.03 -25.34
CA LEU A 13 14.78 29.66 -25.57
C LEU A 13 14.02 28.95 -26.69
N MET A 14 12.71 29.19 -26.80
CA MET A 14 11.90 28.65 -27.90
C MET A 14 12.25 29.24 -29.27
N ALA A 15 12.67 30.50 -29.31
CA ALA A 15 13.01 31.21 -30.56
C ALA A 15 14.45 30.96 -31.00
N GLU A 16 15.39 30.81 -30.07
CA GLU A 16 16.84 30.65 -30.32
C GLU A 16 17.28 29.18 -30.43
N GLY A 17 16.38 28.22 -30.13
CA GLY A 17 16.70 26.81 -29.94
C GLY A 17 17.46 26.59 -28.62
N ALA A 18 17.19 25.44 -27.98
CA ALA A 18 17.97 25.09 -26.80
C ALA A 18 19.44 24.93 -27.20
N PRO A 19 20.40 25.53 -26.47
CA PRO A 19 21.79 25.23 -26.70
C PRO A 19 22.00 23.73 -26.59
N ASP A 20 22.71 23.16 -27.57
CA ASP A 20 23.06 21.74 -27.57
C ASP A 20 23.97 21.46 -26.36
N VAL A 21 23.37 21.22 -25.20
CA VAL A 21 24.09 20.79 -24.02
C VAL A 21 24.42 19.33 -24.26
N ARG A 22 25.43 19.13 -25.10
CA ARG A 22 26.10 17.85 -25.18
C ARG A 22 26.58 17.55 -23.77
N ALA A 23 25.83 16.69 -23.07
CA ALA A 23 26.22 16.20 -21.77
C ALA A 23 27.61 15.58 -21.93
N GLU A 24 28.61 16.30 -21.52
CA GLU A 24 29.95 15.76 -21.33
C GLU A 24 29.75 14.60 -20.35
N ALA A 25 30.02 13.39 -20.83
CA ALA A 25 29.88 12.20 -19.97
C ALA A 25 30.75 12.48 -18.73
N PRO A 26 30.21 12.30 -17.51
CA PRO A 26 31.01 12.53 -16.33
C PRO A 26 32.25 11.67 -16.44
N ALA A 27 33.41 12.29 -16.38
CA ALA A 27 34.70 11.61 -16.29
C ALA A 27 34.60 10.57 -15.16
N PRO A 28 35.19 9.36 -15.31
CA PRO A 28 35.13 8.38 -14.25
C PRO A 28 35.63 9.02 -12.96
N ALA A 29 34.77 9.11 -11.98
CA ALA A 29 35.08 9.66 -10.69
C ALA A 29 36.31 8.94 -10.16
N SER A 30 37.39 9.69 -10.01
CA SER A 30 38.62 9.25 -9.32
C SER A 30 38.18 8.59 -8.02
N ALA A 31 38.69 7.37 -7.79
CA ALA A 31 38.49 6.65 -6.55
C ALA A 31 38.81 7.59 -5.38
N ALA A 32 37.76 8.04 -4.68
CA ALA A 32 37.91 8.76 -3.43
C ALA A 32 38.55 7.79 -2.44
N THR A 33 39.64 8.21 -1.87
CA THR A 33 40.35 7.55 -0.79
C THR A 33 39.42 7.32 0.39
N ASP A 34 39.52 6.13 0.94
CA ASP A 34 38.86 5.51 2.08
C ASP A 34 38.90 6.41 3.33
N ASP A 35 38.01 7.39 3.39
CA ASP A 35 37.61 8.03 4.64
C ASP A 35 36.33 7.31 5.09
N ALA A 36 36.28 6.79 6.31
CA ALA A 36 35.21 5.95 6.83
C ALA A 36 33.85 6.51 6.41
N SER A 37 33.27 5.95 5.35
CA SER A 37 32.05 6.48 4.72
C SER A 37 30.93 6.48 5.75
N GLU A 38 30.31 7.62 5.99
CA GLU A 38 29.13 7.76 6.87
C GLU A 38 27.94 6.90 6.41
N TYR A 39 28.07 6.18 5.29
CA TYR A 39 27.00 5.38 4.67
C TYR A 39 27.57 4.11 4.04
N GLU A 40 26.72 3.12 3.92
CA GLU A 40 26.96 1.87 3.23
C GLU A 40 25.93 1.67 2.11
N ASP A 41 26.38 1.44 0.89
CA ASP A 41 25.51 1.13 -0.24
C ASP A 41 25.15 -0.38 -0.24
N VAL A 42 23.90 -0.68 0.10
CA VAL A 42 23.37 -2.04 0.16
C VAL A 42 22.44 -2.32 -1.03
N LYS A 43 22.71 -3.37 -1.77
CA LYS A 43 21.86 -3.80 -2.90
C LYS A 43 20.57 -4.43 -2.40
N PHE A 44 19.44 -4.00 -2.96
CA PHE A 44 18.15 -4.60 -2.65
C PHE A 44 18.08 -6.06 -3.08
N SER A 45 17.49 -6.91 -2.24
CA SER A 45 17.02 -8.23 -2.63
C SER A 45 15.94 -8.12 -3.72
N GLY A 46 15.68 -9.21 -4.44
CA GLY A 46 14.65 -9.25 -5.49
C GLY A 46 13.26 -8.84 -4.97
N ILE A 47 12.88 -9.37 -3.80
CA ILE A 47 11.60 -9.07 -3.14
C ILE A 47 11.52 -7.58 -2.76
N ARG A 48 12.55 -7.03 -2.11
CA ARG A 48 12.56 -5.61 -1.71
C ARG A 48 12.50 -4.67 -2.91
N ARG A 49 13.14 -5.03 -4.02
CA ARG A 49 13.05 -4.27 -5.28
C ARG A 49 11.64 -4.29 -5.86
N ALA A 50 10.96 -5.45 -5.82
CA ALA A 50 9.58 -5.58 -6.28
C ALA A 50 8.62 -4.75 -5.42
N ILE A 51 8.77 -4.79 -4.10
CA ILE A 51 7.97 -3.98 -3.16
C ILE A 51 8.19 -2.49 -3.42
N SER A 52 9.44 -2.04 -3.51
CA SER A 52 9.77 -0.64 -3.78
C SER A 52 9.12 -0.14 -5.08
N LYS A 53 9.26 -0.91 -6.17
CA LYS A 53 8.65 -0.58 -7.45
C LYS A 53 7.12 -0.51 -7.37
N SER A 54 6.48 -1.48 -6.70
CA SER A 54 5.02 -1.53 -6.55
C SER A 54 4.51 -0.34 -5.74
N MET A 55 5.14 -0.03 -4.62
CA MET A 55 4.74 1.10 -3.76
C MET A 55 4.93 2.45 -4.46
N HIS A 56 6.05 2.63 -5.15
CA HIS A 56 6.29 3.85 -5.93
C HIS A 56 5.25 4.03 -7.04
N ASN A 57 4.95 2.95 -7.78
CA ASN A 57 3.92 2.99 -8.82
C ASN A 57 2.53 3.30 -8.25
N SER A 58 2.18 2.70 -7.11
CA SER A 58 0.91 2.97 -6.42
C SER A 58 0.75 4.45 -6.07
N LEU A 59 1.78 5.06 -5.47
CA LEU A 59 1.76 6.48 -5.13
C LEU A 59 1.73 7.39 -6.36
N ALA A 60 2.37 6.99 -7.46
CA ALA A 60 2.42 7.78 -8.68
C ALA A 60 1.13 7.74 -9.51
N THR A 61 0.36 6.64 -9.42
CA THR A 61 -0.82 6.40 -10.27
C THR A 61 -2.15 6.50 -9.57
N MET A 62 -2.19 6.42 -8.22
CA MET A 62 -3.43 6.44 -7.45
C MET A 62 -3.52 7.70 -6.60
N ALA A 63 -4.66 8.41 -6.71
CA ALA A 63 -5.02 9.47 -5.76
C ALA A 63 -5.32 8.83 -4.39
N GLN A 64 -4.70 9.35 -3.34
CA GLN A 64 -4.87 8.83 -1.99
C GLN A 64 -5.59 9.84 -1.10
N LEU A 65 -6.53 9.33 -0.30
CA LEU A 65 -7.24 10.08 0.72
C LEU A 65 -7.14 9.33 2.05
N THR A 66 -6.70 10.02 3.10
CA THR A 66 -6.57 9.44 4.44
C THR A 66 -7.65 10.00 5.36
N HIS A 67 -8.44 9.10 5.95
CA HIS A 67 -9.40 9.42 6.99
C HIS A 67 -8.93 8.84 8.33
N ASN A 68 -9.05 9.64 9.40
CA ASN A 68 -8.73 9.21 10.76
C ASN A 68 -10.01 9.27 11.61
N PHE A 69 -10.35 8.14 12.22
CA PHE A 69 -11.52 8.00 13.08
C PHE A 69 -11.16 7.31 14.39
N SER A 70 -11.93 7.58 15.43
CA SER A 70 -11.86 6.87 16.69
C SER A 70 -13.22 6.27 17.03
N PHE A 71 -13.23 5.10 17.65
CA PHE A 71 -14.44 4.48 18.14
C PHE A 71 -14.21 3.85 19.53
N ASP A 72 -15.27 3.68 20.30
CA ASP A 72 -15.21 2.94 21.57
C ASP A 72 -15.11 1.43 21.29
N ALA A 73 -13.95 0.85 21.56
CA ALA A 73 -13.67 -0.56 21.35
C ALA A 73 -14.13 -1.47 22.52
N SER A 74 -14.74 -0.95 23.59
CA SER A 74 -15.08 -1.70 24.82
C SER A 74 -15.92 -2.94 24.51
N ALA A 75 -16.94 -2.82 23.67
CA ALA A 75 -17.80 -3.94 23.29
C ALA A 75 -17.05 -5.00 22.47
N VAL A 76 -16.19 -4.59 21.54
CA VAL A 76 -15.35 -5.49 20.72
C VAL A 76 -14.37 -6.27 21.59
N LEU A 77 -13.74 -5.58 22.55
CA LEU A 77 -12.82 -6.20 23.50
C LEU A 77 -13.52 -7.20 24.43
N ALA A 78 -14.70 -6.83 24.94
CA ALA A 78 -15.53 -7.74 25.74
C ALA A 78 -15.94 -8.99 24.95
N TYR A 79 -16.39 -8.82 23.70
CA TYR A 79 -16.75 -9.93 22.85
C TYR A 79 -15.54 -10.83 22.53
N ARG A 80 -14.38 -10.24 22.22
CA ARG A 80 -13.13 -10.98 22.05
C ARG A 80 -12.76 -11.81 23.30
N LYS A 81 -12.99 -11.28 24.50
CA LYS A 81 -12.76 -11.98 25.76
C LYS A 81 -13.69 -13.20 25.88
N LEU A 82 -14.97 -13.06 25.59
CA LEU A 82 -15.93 -14.16 25.58
C LEU A 82 -15.53 -15.26 24.61
N LEU A 83 -15.11 -14.91 23.39
CA LEU A 83 -14.62 -15.87 22.40
C LEU A 83 -13.41 -16.65 22.92
N LYS A 84 -12.49 -15.98 23.60
CA LYS A 84 -11.31 -16.62 24.20
C LYS A 84 -11.69 -17.59 25.34
N GLU A 85 -12.65 -17.20 26.16
CA GLU A 85 -13.12 -17.99 27.31
C GLU A 85 -13.99 -19.20 26.87
N SER A 86 -14.66 -19.10 25.72
CA SER A 86 -15.47 -20.22 25.17
C SER A 86 -14.61 -21.42 24.74
N GLY A 87 -13.32 -21.21 24.54
CA GLY A 87 -12.41 -22.26 24.11
C GLY A 87 -12.61 -22.71 22.66
N GLY A 88 -12.01 -23.84 22.29
CA GLY A 88 -12.12 -24.42 20.95
C GLY A 88 -11.55 -23.50 19.85
N GLU A 89 -12.12 -23.62 18.66
CA GLU A 89 -11.63 -22.88 17.48
C GLU A 89 -11.85 -21.35 17.60
N CYS A 90 -12.88 -20.92 18.31
CA CYS A 90 -13.20 -19.50 18.50
C CYS A 90 -12.19 -18.77 19.39
N ALA A 91 -11.47 -19.47 20.27
CA ALA A 91 -10.45 -18.87 21.12
C ALA A 91 -9.29 -18.22 20.33
N GLY A 92 -9.05 -18.70 19.12
CA GLY A 92 -8.04 -18.21 18.22
C GLY A 92 -8.40 -16.95 17.43
N ILE A 93 -9.65 -16.47 17.53
CA ILE A 93 -10.13 -15.27 16.83
C ILE A 93 -9.49 -14.02 17.44
N THR A 94 -8.93 -13.16 16.62
CA THR A 94 -8.26 -11.92 17.01
C THR A 94 -9.18 -10.70 16.86
N ILE A 95 -8.76 -9.55 17.39
CA ILE A 95 -9.44 -8.27 17.14
C ILE A 95 -9.36 -7.91 15.65
N GLY A 96 -8.24 -8.21 14.99
CA GLY A 96 -8.07 -8.02 13.55
C GLY A 96 -9.13 -8.79 12.75
N ASP A 97 -9.37 -10.06 13.08
CA ASP A 97 -10.40 -10.87 12.42
C ASP A 97 -11.82 -10.28 12.60
N LEU A 98 -12.11 -9.73 13.78
CA LEU A 98 -13.40 -9.06 14.05
C LEU A 98 -13.55 -7.79 13.18
N ILE A 99 -12.49 -7.01 13.02
CA ILE A 99 -12.49 -5.83 12.16
C ILE A 99 -12.68 -6.24 10.69
N LEU A 100 -11.94 -7.25 10.21
CA LEU A 100 -12.07 -7.75 8.84
C LEU A 100 -13.49 -8.24 8.56
N TYR A 101 -14.05 -8.99 9.50
CA TYR A 101 -15.43 -9.44 9.39
C TYR A 101 -16.41 -8.26 9.33
N ALA A 102 -16.27 -7.26 10.21
CA ALA A 102 -17.12 -6.07 10.18
C ALA A 102 -17.01 -5.31 8.85
N VAL A 103 -15.80 -5.13 8.32
CA VAL A 103 -15.56 -4.49 7.02
C VAL A 103 -16.24 -5.27 5.90
N SER A 104 -16.11 -6.61 5.89
CA SER A 104 -16.74 -7.46 4.86
C SER A 104 -18.27 -7.33 4.84
N ARG A 105 -18.89 -7.10 6.01
CA ARG A 105 -20.36 -6.93 6.14
C ARG A 105 -20.84 -5.52 5.81
N VAL A 106 -20.02 -4.52 5.99
CA VAL A 106 -20.39 -3.12 5.72
C VAL A 106 -20.20 -2.75 4.25
N LEU A 107 -19.12 -3.21 3.59
CA LEU A 107 -18.79 -2.84 2.21
C LEU A 107 -19.91 -3.11 1.17
N PRO A 108 -20.71 -4.19 1.23
CA PRO A 108 -21.81 -4.39 0.28
C PRO A 108 -22.85 -3.26 0.27
N ALA A 109 -23.04 -2.57 1.41
CA ALA A 109 -23.92 -1.41 1.49
C ALA A 109 -23.33 -0.14 0.86
N TRP A 110 -22.04 -0.15 0.54
CA TRP A 110 -21.29 0.99 0.00
C TRP A 110 -20.53 0.60 -1.27
N PRO A 111 -21.22 0.31 -2.37
CA PRO A 111 -20.60 -0.25 -3.59
C PRO A 111 -19.57 0.67 -4.24
N ASP A 112 -19.61 1.98 -3.97
CA ASP A 112 -18.62 2.93 -4.48
C ASP A 112 -17.26 2.79 -3.78
N LEU A 113 -17.21 2.21 -2.57
CA LEU A 113 -15.98 1.89 -1.88
C LEU A 113 -15.40 0.52 -2.30
N ASN A 114 -16.22 -0.33 -2.96
CA ASN A 114 -15.79 -1.62 -3.49
C ASN A 114 -15.72 -1.57 -5.03
N ALA A 115 -14.90 -0.65 -5.54
CA ALA A 115 -14.83 -0.33 -6.96
C ALA A 115 -13.40 -0.03 -7.42
N HIS A 116 -13.15 -0.21 -8.71
CA HIS A 116 -11.92 0.22 -9.38
C HIS A 116 -12.24 1.25 -10.47
N MET A 117 -11.43 2.28 -10.60
CA MET A 117 -11.40 3.10 -11.81
C MET A 117 -10.86 2.27 -12.97
N LEU A 118 -11.60 2.28 -14.09
CA LEU A 118 -11.15 1.67 -15.33
C LEU A 118 -10.41 2.68 -16.21
N ASP A 119 -10.96 3.89 -16.26
CA ASP A 119 -10.48 5.05 -17.00
C ASP A 119 -11.05 6.33 -16.39
N ASP A 120 -10.81 7.48 -17.01
CA ASP A 120 -11.27 8.80 -16.52
C ASP A 120 -12.79 8.99 -16.53
N SER A 121 -13.54 8.04 -17.10
CA SER A 121 -15.00 8.16 -17.31
C SER A 121 -15.80 7.02 -16.67
N SER A 122 -15.15 5.93 -16.25
CA SER A 122 -15.85 4.71 -15.81
C SER A 122 -15.22 4.04 -14.61
N ILE A 123 -16.08 3.47 -13.75
CA ILE A 123 -15.69 2.66 -12.61
C ILE A 123 -16.32 1.27 -12.70
N ARG A 124 -15.62 0.26 -12.20
CA ARG A 124 -16.13 -1.10 -12.04
C ARG A 124 -16.47 -1.34 -10.59
N LYS A 125 -17.75 -1.53 -10.28
CA LYS A 125 -18.23 -1.92 -8.94
C LYS A 125 -18.29 -3.44 -8.83
N PHE A 126 -17.73 -3.98 -7.76
CA PHE A 126 -17.73 -5.42 -7.50
C PHE A 126 -18.94 -5.81 -6.65
N ARG A 127 -19.52 -6.98 -6.94
CA ARG A 127 -20.69 -7.51 -6.19
C ARG A 127 -20.28 -8.16 -4.88
N HIS A 128 -19.14 -8.85 -4.89
CA HIS A 128 -18.58 -9.53 -3.73
C HIS A 128 -17.38 -8.76 -3.20
N VAL A 129 -17.14 -8.91 -1.91
CA VAL A 129 -16.03 -8.28 -1.21
C VAL A 129 -14.83 -9.23 -1.18
N ASN A 130 -13.74 -8.84 -1.82
CA ASN A 130 -12.46 -9.52 -1.73
C ASN A 130 -11.51 -8.69 -0.88
N LEU A 131 -11.17 -9.16 0.33
CA LEU A 131 -10.36 -8.41 1.30
C LEU A 131 -8.88 -8.73 1.14
N GLY A 132 -8.09 -7.76 0.67
CA GLY A 132 -6.65 -7.79 0.77
C GLY A 132 -6.20 -7.41 2.17
N VAL A 133 -5.42 -8.27 2.81
CA VAL A 133 -4.92 -8.06 4.18
C VAL A 133 -3.41 -8.00 4.17
N ALA A 134 -2.85 -6.86 4.58
CA ALA A 134 -1.40 -6.73 4.69
C ALA A 134 -0.88 -7.53 5.89
N VAL A 135 0.01 -8.47 5.64
CA VAL A 135 0.64 -9.33 6.65
C VAL A 135 2.16 -9.23 6.54
N ASP A 136 2.82 -8.93 7.64
CA ASP A 136 4.27 -8.95 7.74
C ASP A 136 4.76 -10.39 7.98
N THR A 137 5.71 -10.82 7.15
CA THR A 137 6.30 -12.15 7.25
C THR A 137 7.84 -12.06 7.25
N PRO A 138 8.55 -13.10 7.68
CA PRO A 138 10.02 -13.13 7.62
C PRO A 138 10.60 -12.88 6.22
N ARG A 139 9.80 -13.13 5.18
CA ARG A 139 10.18 -12.90 3.77
C ARG A 139 9.82 -11.49 3.27
N GLY A 140 9.08 -10.71 4.08
CA GLY A 140 8.61 -9.36 3.76
C GLY A 140 7.09 -9.25 3.83
N LEU A 141 6.59 -8.03 3.55
CA LEU A 141 5.16 -7.74 3.53
C LEU A 141 4.49 -8.42 2.34
N ILE A 142 3.47 -9.22 2.61
CA ILE A 142 2.57 -9.79 1.60
C ILE A 142 1.14 -9.28 1.80
N VAL A 143 0.33 -9.35 0.77
CA VAL A 143 -1.08 -8.94 0.83
C VAL A 143 -1.95 -10.06 0.27
N PRO A 144 -2.15 -11.15 1.03
CA PRO A 144 -3.09 -12.18 0.63
C PRO A 144 -4.51 -11.63 0.56
N THR A 145 -5.35 -12.27 -0.27
CA THR A 145 -6.74 -11.85 -0.48
C THR A 145 -7.69 -12.95 -0.06
N ILE A 146 -8.59 -12.64 0.88
CA ILE A 146 -9.73 -13.48 1.25
C ILE A 146 -10.83 -13.21 0.24
N MET A 147 -11.16 -14.22 -0.54
CA MET A 147 -12.18 -14.13 -1.58
C MET A 147 -13.58 -14.25 -0.99
N HIS A 148 -14.56 -13.49 -1.53
CA HIS A 148 -15.96 -13.53 -1.11
C HIS A 148 -16.15 -13.39 0.41
N ALA A 149 -15.36 -12.50 1.03
CA ALA A 149 -15.38 -12.31 2.47
C ALA A 149 -16.75 -11.88 3.03
N ASP A 150 -17.61 -11.29 2.19
CA ASP A 150 -19.01 -10.96 2.52
C ASP A 150 -19.90 -12.18 2.76
N GLU A 151 -19.55 -13.35 2.23
CA GLU A 151 -20.27 -14.62 2.40
C GLU A 151 -19.60 -15.52 3.45
N THR A 152 -18.35 -15.22 3.82
CA THR A 152 -17.52 -16.04 4.69
C THR A 152 -17.79 -15.75 6.17
N SER A 153 -17.88 -16.79 7.02
CA SER A 153 -18.07 -16.62 8.47
C SER A 153 -16.83 -16.03 9.16
N LEU A 154 -17.01 -15.45 10.35
CA LEU A 154 -15.90 -14.92 11.16
C LEU A 154 -14.81 -15.97 11.43
N LEU A 155 -15.20 -17.21 11.73
CA LEU A 155 -14.28 -18.30 12.01
C LEU A 155 -13.48 -18.68 10.77
N GLU A 156 -14.13 -18.75 9.61
CA GLU A 156 -13.50 -19.06 8.34
C GLU A 156 -12.52 -17.95 7.92
N ILE A 157 -12.91 -16.67 8.04
CA ILE A 157 -12.00 -15.53 7.81
C ILE A 157 -10.73 -15.67 8.67
N SER A 158 -10.90 -15.98 9.97
CA SER A 158 -9.76 -16.16 10.88
C SER A 158 -8.86 -17.34 10.50
N LYS A 159 -9.44 -18.45 10.04
CA LYS A 159 -8.69 -19.64 9.58
C LYS A 159 -7.97 -19.38 8.28
N GLU A 160 -8.67 -18.83 7.31
CA GLU A 160 -8.13 -18.54 5.97
C GLU A 160 -6.97 -17.55 6.04
N LEU A 161 -7.12 -16.47 6.81
CA LEU A 161 -6.04 -15.50 6.99
C LEU A 161 -4.77 -16.14 7.56
N LYS A 162 -4.89 -17.04 8.54
CA LYS A 162 -3.75 -17.75 9.14
C LYS A 162 -3.06 -18.68 8.14
N VAL A 163 -3.83 -19.34 7.29
CA VAL A 163 -3.29 -20.21 6.22
C VAL A 163 -2.57 -19.38 5.17
N LEU A 164 -3.16 -18.27 4.76
CA LEU A 164 -2.58 -17.39 3.74
C LEU A 164 -1.33 -16.62 4.24
N ALA A 165 -1.20 -16.44 5.55
CA ALA A 165 -0.08 -15.74 6.19
C ALA A 165 1.11 -16.67 6.53
N ALA A 166 0.97 -17.97 6.44
CA ALA A 166 2.01 -18.97 6.75
C ALA A 166 2.98 -19.17 5.58
#